data_7c48ff18e626c3b242b117afdf5953dd
#
_entry.id   7c48ff18e626c3b242b117afdf5953dd
#
_cell.length_a   1.000
_cell.length_b   1.000
_cell.length_c   1.000
_cell.angle_alpha   90.00
_cell.angle_beta   90.00
_cell.angle_gamma   90.00
#
_symmetry.space_group_name_H-M   'P 1'
#
loop_
_entity.id
_entity.type
_entity.pdbx_description
1 polymer ?
#
loop_
_entity_poly.entity_id
_entity_poly.type
_entity_poly.pdbx_seq_one_letter_code
_entity_poly.pdbx_strand_id
1 'polypeptide(L)'
;MTEIWKPITGYEGYYEVSNLGNVRSMARVVNCNGHPKQTETFVLSPLIDRQGYYKIQLHKDGNVKTFKVHRLVAMAFLPNDNHYRCINHKDEDKGNNCVTNLEWCTHKYNTNYGTGIRRRVEKQTKAVVKYDIQGNKIARYNSIGEASKKTGICGSGIGQCCSGNKRYSVVGGFIWRFEKDGVPKTLPKDTRVLKLSLSGNIIATYNSVAEATSKNNILRTSIYNCLAGRSKSAGGYIWKRKTEAL
;
A
#
# COMPACT_ATOMS: atom_id res chain seq x y z
N MET A 1 -8.01 36.90 -7.55
CA MET A 1 -7.00 36.97 -8.64
C MET A 1 -7.76 37.26 -9.92
N THR A 2 -7.34 38.25 -10.70
CA THR A 2 -7.97 38.54 -11.99
C THR A 2 -7.66 37.42 -12.99
N GLU A 3 -8.63 37.02 -13.77
CA GLU A 3 -8.47 36.01 -14.80
C GLU A 3 -7.75 36.61 -16.03
N ILE A 4 -6.63 35.97 -16.40
CA ILE A 4 -5.80 36.38 -17.53
C ILE A 4 -5.80 35.24 -18.54
N TRP A 5 -6.01 35.55 -19.81
CA TRP A 5 -6.08 34.58 -20.91
C TRP A 5 -4.83 34.68 -21.80
N LYS A 6 -4.32 33.55 -22.24
CA LYS A 6 -3.21 33.43 -23.20
C LYS A 6 -3.55 32.43 -24.29
N PRO A 7 -3.13 32.67 -25.54
CA PRO A 7 -3.28 31.72 -26.64
C PRO A 7 -2.61 30.39 -26.29
N ILE A 8 -3.25 29.29 -26.70
CA ILE A 8 -2.63 27.94 -26.58
C ILE A 8 -1.67 27.77 -27.77
N THR A 9 -0.41 27.47 -27.49
CA THR A 9 0.64 27.24 -28.48
C THR A 9 0.22 26.22 -29.53
N GLY A 10 0.28 26.61 -30.80
CA GLY A 10 -0.17 25.84 -31.95
C GLY A 10 -1.68 25.91 -32.25
N TYR A 11 -2.42 26.65 -31.41
CA TYR A 11 -3.86 26.89 -31.54
C TYR A 11 -4.22 28.37 -31.42
N GLU A 12 -3.28 29.26 -31.78
CA GLU A 12 -3.46 30.70 -31.79
C GLU A 12 -4.68 31.07 -32.67
N GLY A 13 -5.54 31.94 -32.18
CA GLY A 13 -6.80 32.31 -32.83
C GLY A 13 -7.93 31.28 -32.70
N TYR A 14 -7.65 30.08 -32.21
CA TYR A 14 -8.65 29.04 -32.01
C TYR A 14 -9.03 28.88 -30.54
N TYR A 15 -8.03 28.82 -29.64
CA TYR A 15 -8.27 28.57 -28.22
C TYR A 15 -7.29 29.34 -27.34
N GLU A 16 -7.79 29.69 -26.16
CA GLU A 16 -7.02 30.29 -25.10
C GLU A 16 -7.18 29.54 -23.79
N VAL A 17 -6.18 29.63 -22.94
CA VAL A 17 -6.18 29.07 -21.58
C VAL A 17 -6.01 30.22 -20.58
N SER A 18 -6.69 30.14 -19.43
CA SER A 18 -6.56 31.11 -18.36
C SER A 18 -5.60 30.68 -17.27
N ASN A 19 -5.09 31.65 -16.51
CA ASN A 19 -4.32 31.41 -15.30
C ASN A 19 -5.13 30.72 -14.18
N LEU A 20 -6.44 30.62 -14.30
CA LEU A 20 -7.33 29.92 -13.36
C LEU A 20 -7.65 28.49 -13.79
N GLY A 21 -7.18 28.05 -14.97
CA GLY A 21 -7.40 26.70 -15.47
C GLY A 21 -8.64 26.56 -16.35
N ASN A 22 -9.22 27.65 -16.81
CA ASN A 22 -10.29 27.61 -17.80
C ASN A 22 -9.71 27.59 -19.23
N VAL A 23 -10.43 26.98 -20.16
CA VAL A 23 -10.08 26.98 -21.59
C VAL A 23 -11.28 27.50 -22.37
N ARG A 24 -11.03 28.42 -23.30
CA ARG A 24 -12.10 28.95 -24.15
C ARG A 24 -11.81 28.81 -25.64
N SER A 25 -12.86 28.60 -26.41
CA SER A 25 -12.86 28.71 -27.87
C SER A 25 -13.01 30.16 -28.26
N MET A 26 -12.23 30.62 -29.23
CA MET A 26 -12.31 31.99 -29.75
C MET A 26 -13.35 32.07 -30.85
N ALA A 27 -13.99 33.23 -30.91
CA ALA A 27 -14.88 33.56 -32.03
C ALA A 27 -14.12 33.49 -33.36
N ARG A 28 -14.66 32.77 -34.31
CA ARG A 28 -14.09 32.61 -35.67
C ARG A 28 -15.13 32.23 -36.68
N VAL A 29 -14.80 32.39 -37.94
CA VAL A 29 -15.64 31.84 -39.05
C VAL A 29 -15.23 30.39 -39.26
N VAL A 30 -16.18 29.49 -39.18
CA VAL A 30 -16.02 28.08 -39.50
C VAL A 30 -16.83 27.70 -40.71
N ASN A 31 -16.37 26.75 -41.51
CA ASN A 31 -17.16 26.20 -42.62
C ASN A 31 -18.06 25.07 -42.07
N CYS A 32 -19.36 25.26 -42.17
CA CYS A 32 -20.34 24.30 -41.77
C CYS A 32 -21.12 23.83 -43.04
N ASN A 33 -20.81 22.64 -43.54
CA ASN A 33 -21.44 22.07 -44.76
C ASN A 33 -21.38 23.00 -45.99
N GLY A 34 -20.19 23.62 -46.19
CA GLY A 34 -20.00 24.53 -47.32
C GLY A 34 -20.43 25.99 -47.05
N HIS A 35 -21.07 26.30 -45.94
CA HIS A 35 -21.52 27.65 -45.58
C HIS A 35 -20.66 28.22 -44.47
N PRO A 36 -20.17 29.51 -44.57
CA PRO A 36 -19.45 30.20 -43.51
C PRO A 36 -20.42 30.48 -42.37
N LYS A 37 -20.01 30.08 -41.13
CA LYS A 37 -20.75 30.33 -39.90
C LYS A 37 -19.85 31.05 -38.90
N GLN A 38 -20.27 32.20 -38.40
CA GLN A 38 -19.60 32.87 -37.27
C GLN A 38 -19.90 32.14 -35.99
N THR A 39 -18.84 31.80 -35.23
CA THR A 39 -18.94 31.26 -33.87
C THR A 39 -18.66 32.38 -32.86
N GLU A 40 -19.15 32.18 -31.64
CA GLU A 40 -18.86 33.07 -30.51
C GLU A 40 -17.73 32.51 -29.64
N THR A 41 -17.18 33.38 -28.79
CA THR A 41 -16.23 32.92 -27.76
C THR A 41 -17.00 32.27 -26.61
N PHE A 42 -16.61 31.06 -26.22
CA PHE A 42 -17.23 30.34 -25.09
C PHE A 42 -16.23 29.49 -24.33
N VAL A 43 -16.45 29.31 -23.03
CA VAL A 43 -15.63 28.47 -22.16
C VAL A 43 -16.01 27.01 -22.37
N LEU A 44 -14.99 26.17 -22.56
CA LEU A 44 -15.15 24.74 -22.76
C LEU A 44 -15.31 24.01 -21.45
N SER A 45 -16.17 23.01 -21.39
CA SER A 45 -16.33 22.13 -20.23
C SER A 45 -15.30 21.00 -20.29
N PRO A 46 -14.37 20.89 -19.33
CA PRO A 46 -13.39 19.82 -19.32
C PRO A 46 -14.00 18.48 -18.86
N LEU A 47 -13.46 17.38 -19.36
CA LEU A 47 -13.77 16.01 -18.90
C LEU A 47 -12.73 15.61 -17.84
N ILE A 48 -13.12 14.75 -16.91
CA ILE A 48 -12.21 14.17 -15.90
C ILE A 48 -11.75 12.80 -16.40
N ASP A 49 -10.44 12.57 -16.41
CA ASP A 49 -9.88 11.27 -16.75
C ASP A 49 -9.93 10.29 -15.54
N ARG A 50 -9.64 8.99 -15.79
CA ARG A 50 -9.63 7.95 -14.73
C ARG A 50 -8.64 8.23 -13.59
N GLN A 51 -7.69 9.11 -13.80
CA GLN A 51 -6.68 9.50 -12.81
C GLN A 51 -7.08 10.76 -12.03
N GLY A 52 -8.23 11.38 -12.37
CA GLY A 52 -8.74 12.60 -11.74
C GLY A 52 -8.21 13.91 -12.35
N TYR A 53 -7.54 13.87 -13.51
CA TYR A 53 -7.09 15.08 -14.19
C TYR A 53 -8.16 15.61 -15.12
N TYR A 54 -8.30 16.94 -15.20
CA TYR A 54 -9.10 17.60 -16.21
C TYR A 54 -8.41 17.57 -17.56
N LYS A 55 -9.15 17.15 -18.58
CA LYS A 55 -8.73 17.09 -19.99
C LYS A 55 -9.72 17.79 -20.89
N ILE A 56 -9.20 18.32 -21.99
CA ILE A 56 -9.98 19.05 -22.99
C ILE A 56 -9.59 18.55 -24.38
N GLN A 57 -10.54 18.52 -25.29
CA GLN A 57 -10.30 18.24 -26.71
C GLN A 57 -10.28 19.54 -27.51
N LEU A 58 -9.21 19.73 -28.24
CA LEU A 58 -9.03 20.88 -29.13
C LEU A 58 -9.07 20.39 -30.59
N HIS A 59 -9.86 21.10 -31.39
CA HIS A 59 -10.10 20.81 -32.80
C HIS A 59 -9.43 21.88 -33.66
N LYS A 60 -8.58 21.47 -34.62
CA LYS A 60 -7.96 22.35 -35.59
C LYS A 60 -7.71 21.60 -36.89
N ASP A 61 -8.12 22.15 -38.03
CA ASP A 61 -7.86 21.64 -39.37
C ASP A 61 -8.26 20.14 -39.52
N GLY A 62 -9.43 19.78 -39.04
CA GLY A 62 -9.94 18.40 -39.06
C GLY A 62 -9.30 17.44 -38.04
N ASN A 63 -8.29 17.88 -37.33
CA ASN A 63 -7.60 17.10 -36.31
C ASN A 63 -8.14 17.37 -34.90
N VAL A 64 -8.20 16.32 -34.08
CA VAL A 64 -8.60 16.40 -32.67
C VAL A 64 -7.47 15.95 -31.79
N LYS A 65 -7.06 16.79 -30.84
CA LYS A 65 -6.04 16.42 -29.83
C LYS A 65 -6.57 16.65 -28.43
N THR A 66 -6.28 15.71 -27.53
CA THR A 66 -6.67 15.81 -26.12
C THR A 66 -5.49 16.29 -25.28
N PHE A 67 -5.72 17.33 -24.48
CA PHE A 67 -4.75 17.90 -23.59
C PHE A 67 -5.22 17.85 -22.15
N LYS A 68 -4.30 17.71 -21.21
CA LYS A 68 -4.57 17.92 -19.79
C LYS A 68 -4.52 19.41 -19.49
N VAL A 69 -5.53 19.94 -18.80
CA VAL A 69 -5.68 21.38 -18.56
C VAL A 69 -4.47 21.95 -17.82
N HIS A 70 -3.99 21.31 -16.75
CA HIS A 70 -2.80 21.77 -16.03
C HIS A 70 -1.57 21.93 -16.93
N ARG A 71 -1.44 21.11 -17.98
CA ARG A 71 -0.32 21.26 -18.94
C ARG A 71 -0.46 22.50 -19.80
N LEU A 72 -1.66 22.80 -20.24
CA LEU A 72 -1.93 24.02 -21.02
C LEU A 72 -1.63 25.27 -20.18
N VAL A 73 -2.08 25.29 -18.92
CA VAL A 73 -1.79 26.38 -17.98
C VAL A 73 -0.29 26.52 -17.73
N ALA A 74 0.39 25.42 -17.40
CA ALA A 74 1.82 25.48 -17.12
C ALA A 74 2.63 25.92 -18.34
N MET A 75 2.30 25.45 -19.54
CA MET A 75 2.97 25.84 -20.79
C MET A 75 2.75 27.31 -21.12
N ALA A 76 1.58 27.87 -20.81
CA ALA A 76 1.26 29.26 -21.12
C ALA A 76 1.79 30.27 -20.09
N PHE A 77 1.89 29.87 -18.82
CA PHE A 77 2.11 30.80 -17.72
C PHE A 77 3.38 30.59 -16.90
N LEU A 78 3.96 29.38 -16.89
CA LEU A 78 5.12 29.06 -16.07
C LEU A 78 6.39 28.89 -16.92
N PRO A 79 7.49 29.57 -16.59
CA PRO A 79 8.78 29.32 -17.22
C PRO A 79 9.24 27.89 -16.95
N ASN A 80 9.94 27.27 -17.90
CA ASN A 80 10.47 25.91 -17.80
C ASN A 80 11.89 25.81 -18.35
N ASP A 81 12.78 26.61 -17.82
CA ASP A 81 14.17 26.72 -18.28
C ASP A 81 14.95 25.41 -18.13
N ASN A 82 14.56 24.61 -17.14
CA ASN A 82 15.15 23.27 -16.90
C ASN A 82 14.53 22.16 -17.76
N HIS A 83 13.61 22.46 -18.66
CA HIS A 83 12.93 21.51 -19.54
C HIS A 83 12.29 20.31 -18.79
N TYR A 84 11.74 20.56 -17.61
CA TYR A 84 11.04 19.53 -16.83
C TYR A 84 9.82 19.00 -17.57
N ARG A 85 9.56 17.69 -17.44
CA ARG A 85 8.45 17.04 -18.13
C ARG A 85 7.20 16.86 -17.26
N CYS A 86 7.36 16.93 -15.93
CA CYS A 86 6.29 16.74 -14.97
C CYS A 86 5.80 18.09 -14.44
N ILE A 87 4.52 18.12 -14.09
CA ILE A 87 3.88 19.24 -13.39
C ILE A 87 3.30 18.66 -12.10
N ASN A 88 3.60 19.33 -11.00
CA ASN A 88 3.06 19.03 -9.68
C ASN A 88 1.91 19.97 -9.35
N HIS A 89 0.89 19.48 -8.63
CA HIS A 89 -0.13 20.28 -7.96
C HIS A 89 0.29 20.41 -6.51
N LYS A 90 0.58 21.65 -6.07
CA LYS A 90 1.13 21.92 -4.73
C LYS A 90 0.19 21.52 -3.60
N ASP A 91 -1.12 21.60 -3.81
CA ASP A 91 -2.16 21.17 -2.87
C ASP A 91 -2.55 19.68 -3.01
N GLU A 92 -1.90 18.94 -3.94
CA GLU A 92 -2.22 17.56 -4.32
C GLU A 92 -3.62 17.37 -4.96
N ASP A 93 -4.39 18.44 -5.19
CA ASP A 93 -5.67 18.38 -5.91
C ASP A 93 -5.46 18.54 -7.41
N LYS A 94 -5.69 17.47 -8.15
CA LYS A 94 -5.58 17.43 -9.62
C LYS A 94 -6.66 18.24 -10.34
N GLY A 95 -7.70 18.64 -9.62
CA GLY A 95 -8.77 19.50 -10.11
C GLY A 95 -8.38 20.99 -10.08
N ASN A 96 -7.51 21.39 -9.17
CA ASN A 96 -7.06 22.77 -9.02
C ASN A 96 -5.93 23.11 -10.01
N ASN A 97 -6.34 23.56 -11.19
CA ASN A 97 -5.41 23.91 -12.27
C ASN A 97 -4.99 25.39 -12.29
N CYS A 98 -5.20 26.13 -11.19
CA CYS A 98 -4.74 27.49 -11.05
C CYS A 98 -3.21 27.56 -11.15
N VAL A 99 -2.67 28.56 -11.87
CA VAL A 99 -1.24 28.72 -12.11
C VAL A 99 -0.41 28.78 -10.82
N THR A 100 -0.95 29.38 -9.76
CA THR A 100 -0.29 29.47 -8.45
C THR A 100 -0.12 28.12 -7.75
N ASN A 101 -0.98 27.17 -8.11
CA ASN A 101 -0.96 25.82 -7.58
C ASN A 101 -0.06 24.85 -8.38
N LEU A 102 0.40 25.28 -9.56
CA LEU A 102 1.19 24.42 -10.45
C LEU A 102 2.68 24.78 -10.38
N GLU A 103 3.53 23.78 -10.58
CA GLU A 103 4.97 23.94 -10.74
C GLU A 103 5.57 22.89 -11.66
N TRP A 104 6.55 23.26 -12.47
CA TRP A 104 7.35 22.31 -13.21
C TRP A 104 8.32 21.58 -12.29
N CYS A 105 8.44 20.27 -12.43
CA CYS A 105 9.27 19.46 -11.54
C CYS A 105 9.84 18.21 -12.20
N THR A 106 10.80 17.57 -11.51
CA THR A 106 11.30 16.25 -11.92
C THR A 106 10.29 15.17 -11.57
N HIS A 107 10.36 14.03 -12.27
CA HIS A 107 9.55 12.85 -11.94
C HIS A 107 9.79 12.36 -10.51
N LYS A 108 11.05 12.38 -10.04
CA LYS A 108 11.42 11.99 -8.68
C LYS A 108 10.76 12.89 -7.63
N TYR A 109 10.80 14.21 -7.84
CA TYR A 109 10.16 15.17 -6.96
C TYR A 109 8.65 14.93 -6.89
N ASN A 110 7.98 14.90 -8.05
CA ASN A 110 6.53 14.68 -8.13
C ASN A 110 6.06 13.37 -7.48
N THR A 111 6.86 12.31 -7.63
CA THR A 111 6.55 11.00 -7.04
C THR A 111 6.64 11.00 -5.52
N ASN A 112 7.55 11.79 -4.96
CA ASN A 112 7.83 11.85 -3.52
C ASN A 112 7.13 13.03 -2.83
N TYR A 113 6.42 13.86 -3.58
CA TYR A 113 5.78 15.06 -3.07
C TYR A 113 4.61 14.75 -2.13
N GLY A 114 4.46 15.56 -1.09
CA GLY A 114 3.34 15.53 -0.17
C GLY A 114 3.09 14.14 0.44
N THR A 115 1.85 13.68 0.33
CA THR A 115 1.40 12.38 0.86
C THR A 115 1.59 11.21 -0.11
N GLY A 116 2.24 11.42 -1.27
CA GLY A 116 2.35 10.41 -2.34
C GLY A 116 3.01 9.10 -1.90
N ILE A 117 4.11 9.17 -1.13
CA ILE A 117 4.78 7.98 -0.59
C ILE A 117 3.87 7.28 0.41
N ARG A 118 3.28 8.02 1.35
CA ARG A 118 2.39 7.48 2.38
C ARG A 118 1.19 6.75 1.76
N ARG A 119 0.50 7.37 0.80
CA ARG A 119 -0.63 6.76 0.08
C ARG A 119 -0.25 5.48 -0.67
N ARG A 120 0.97 5.43 -1.25
CA ARG A 120 1.49 4.23 -1.92
C ARG A 120 1.75 3.12 -0.92
N VAL A 121 2.43 3.43 0.18
CA VAL A 121 2.71 2.47 1.26
C VAL A 121 1.41 1.93 1.84
N GLU A 122 0.43 2.79 2.15
CA GLU A 122 -0.88 2.39 2.68
C GLU A 122 -1.63 1.44 1.72
N LYS A 123 -1.60 1.70 0.40
CA LYS A 123 -2.21 0.79 -0.60
C LYS A 123 -1.51 -0.57 -0.71
N GLN A 124 -0.21 -0.63 -0.45
CA GLN A 124 0.59 -1.86 -0.57
C GLN A 124 0.65 -2.64 0.74
N THR A 125 0.45 -1.99 1.89
CA THR A 125 0.48 -2.65 3.18
C THR A 125 -0.80 -3.45 3.42
N LYS A 126 -0.63 -4.67 3.91
CA LYS A 126 -1.72 -5.54 4.32
C LYS A 126 -1.69 -5.66 5.83
N ALA A 127 -2.79 -5.32 6.48
CA ALA A 127 -2.93 -5.51 7.90
C ALA A 127 -2.83 -6.98 8.27
N VAL A 128 -2.16 -7.27 9.38
CA VAL A 128 -1.95 -8.63 9.89
C VAL A 128 -2.52 -8.74 11.30
N VAL A 129 -3.04 -9.91 11.61
CA VAL A 129 -3.60 -10.24 12.92
C VAL A 129 -2.79 -11.38 13.53
N LYS A 130 -2.46 -11.20 14.79
CA LYS A 130 -1.77 -12.17 15.64
C LYS A 130 -2.80 -12.96 16.42
N TYR A 131 -2.72 -14.28 16.35
CA TYR A 131 -3.57 -15.20 17.11
C TYR A 131 -2.70 -16.11 18.00
N ASP A 132 -3.26 -16.56 19.12
CA ASP A 132 -2.67 -17.68 19.84
C ASP A 132 -2.84 -18.99 19.04
N ILE A 133 -2.28 -20.08 19.56
CA ILE A 133 -2.38 -21.39 18.90
C ILE A 133 -3.79 -22.00 19.01
N GLN A 134 -4.67 -21.46 19.85
CA GLN A 134 -6.08 -21.81 19.97
C GLN A 134 -6.96 -21.01 18.97
N GLY A 135 -6.39 -20.03 18.26
CA GLY A 135 -7.12 -19.23 17.29
C GLY A 135 -7.75 -17.96 17.88
N ASN A 136 -7.49 -17.63 19.15
CA ASN A 136 -7.98 -16.39 19.76
C ASN A 136 -7.14 -15.19 19.27
N LYS A 137 -7.82 -14.10 18.90
CA LYS A 137 -7.17 -12.87 18.47
C LYS A 137 -6.46 -12.19 19.64
N ILE A 138 -5.15 -11.94 19.48
CA ILE A 138 -4.33 -11.25 20.48
C ILE A 138 -4.11 -9.79 20.11
N ALA A 139 -3.74 -9.50 18.85
CA ALA A 139 -3.41 -8.15 18.41
C ALA A 139 -3.60 -7.99 16.90
N ARG A 140 -3.74 -6.72 16.47
CA ARG A 140 -3.78 -6.28 15.08
C ARG A 140 -2.65 -5.30 14.81
N TYR A 141 -2.06 -5.40 13.63
CA TYR A 141 -1.01 -4.51 13.14
C TYR A 141 -1.34 -4.07 11.71
N ASN A 142 -1.03 -2.82 11.36
CA ASN A 142 -1.32 -2.29 10.03
C ASN A 142 -0.44 -2.88 8.93
N SER A 143 0.71 -3.50 9.30
CA SER A 143 1.62 -4.14 8.36
C SER A 143 2.47 -5.22 9.03
N ILE A 144 3.07 -6.10 8.22
CA ILE A 144 4.10 -7.04 8.67
C ILE A 144 5.29 -6.31 9.31
N GLY A 145 5.69 -5.17 8.74
CA GLY A 145 6.80 -4.36 9.28
C GLY A 145 6.51 -3.80 10.67
N GLU A 146 5.28 -3.32 10.92
CA GLU A 146 4.85 -2.88 12.25
C GLU A 146 4.82 -4.05 13.25
N ALA A 147 4.25 -5.18 12.84
CA ALA A 147 4.21 -6.39 13.65
C ALA A 147 5.62 -6.84 14.06
N SER A 148 6.54 -6.89 13.10
CA SER A 148 7.93 -7.27 13.34
C SER A 148 8.62 -6.33 14.34
N LYS A 149 8.49 -5.01 14.15
CA LYS A 149 9.08 -4.00 15.05
C LYS A 149 8.53 -4.09 16.48
N LYS A 150 7.20 -4.27 16.64
CA LYS A 150 6.56 -4.31 17.96
C LYS A 150 6.76 -5.64 18.69
N THR A 151 6.97 -6.74 17.98
CA THR A 151 7.06 -8.07 18.60
C THR A 151 8.47 -8.65 18.62
N GLY A 152 9.42 -8.06 17.89
CA GLY A 152 10.76 -8.61 17.71
C GLY A 152 10.79 -9.87 16.80
N ILE A 153 9.65 -10.30 16.25
CA ILE A 153 9.56 -11.48 15.40
C ILE A 153 9.95 -11.12 13.97
N CYS A 154 10.76 -11.95 13.31
CA CYS A 154 11.21 -11.71 11.94
C CYS A 154 10.04 -11.55 10.97
N GLY A 155 10.02 -10.42 10.23
CA GLY A 155 8.94 -10.09 9.29
C GLY A 155 8.78 -11.11 8.16
N SER A 156 9.86 -11.73 7.67
CA SER A 156 9.77 -12.79 6.66
C SER A 156 9.03 -14.02 7.18
N GLY A 157 9.26 -14.40 8.43
CA GLY A 157 8.52 -15.48 9.10
C GLY A 157 7.04 -15.17 9.21
N ILE A 158 6.69 -13.94 9.68
CA ILE A 158 5.30 -13.46 9.75
C ILE A 158 4.64 -13.53 8.36
N GLY A 159 5.33 -13.06 7.31
CA GLY A 159 4.82 -13.08 5.93
C GLY A 159 4.56 -14.49 5.41
N GLN A 160 5.46 -15.44 5.67
CA GLN A 160 5.29 -16.85 5.32
C GLN A 160 4.10 -17.49 6.05
N CYS A 161 3.92 -17.17 7.33
CA CYS A 161 2.77 -17.63 8.11
C CYS A 161 1.45 -17.08 7.53
N CYS A 162 1.40 -15.77 7.25
CA CYS A 162 0.23 -15.12 6.65
C CYS A 162 -0.14 -15.70 5.28
N SER A 163 0.84 -16.09 4.46
CA SER A 163 0.61 -16.68 3.13
C SER A 163 0.16 -18.15 3.16
N GLY A 164 0.01 -18.73 4.35
CA GLY A 164 -0.47 -20.11 4.51
C GLY A 164 0.58 -21.19 4.21
N ASN A 165 1.86 -20.83 4.22
CA ASN A 165 2.93 -21.82 4.06
C ASN A 165 2.91 -22.81 5.24
N LYS A 166 2.66 -24.09 4.95
CA LYS A 166 2.50 -25.16 5.96
C LYS A 166 3.72 -25.29 6.88
N ARG A 167 4.94 -24.99 6.38
CA ARG A 167 6.17 -25.02 7.18
C ARG A 167 6.21 -23.91 8.24
N TYR A 168 5.49 -22.81 8.02
CA TYR A 168 5.45 -21.63 8.89
C TYR A 168 4.06 -21.42 9.50
N SER A 169 3.37 -22.50 9.87
CA SER A 169 2.03 -22.41 10.47
C SER A 169 2.01 -21.67 11.80
N VAL A 170 3.14 -21.64 12.52
CA VAL A 170 3.37 -20.91 13.77
C VAL A 170 4.72 -20.22 13.71
N VAL A 171 4.78 -18.93 14.04
CA VAL A 171 6.01 -18.14 14.06
C VAL A 171 6.06 -17.31 15.34
N GLY A 172 7.14 -17.46 16.10
CA GLY A 172 7.30 -16.84 17.42
C GLY A 172 6.27 -17.32 18.46
N GLY A 173 5.72 -18.55 18.30
CA GLY A 173 4.69 -19.10 19.17
C GLY A 173 3.26 -18.66 18.83
N PHE A 174 3.08 -17.94 17.71
CA PHE A 174 1.78 -17.36 17.31
C PHE A 174 1.43 -17.72 15.88
N ILE A 175 0.12 -17.74 15.58
CA ILE A 175 -0.42 -17.84 14.24
C ILE A 175 -0.59 -16.40 13.71
N TRP A 176 -0.19 -16.19 12.46
CA TRP A 176 -0.30 -14.90 11.78
C TRP A 176 -1.17 -15.03 10.53
N ARG A 177 -2.11 -14.13 10.33
CA ARG A 177 -2.96 -14.07 9.13
C ARG A 177 -3.07 -12.63 8.64
N PHE A 178 -3.24 -12.46 7.34
CA PHE A 178 -3.72 -11.17 6.85
C PHE A 178 -5.14 -10.97 7.36
N GLU A 179 -5.47 -9.75 7.76
CA GLU A 179 -6.80 -9.41 8.32
C GLU A 179 -7.94 -9.83 7.39
N LYS A 180 -7.76 -9.67 6.07
CA LYS A 180 -8.73 -10.07 5.05
C LYS A 180 -9.03 -11.58 5.00
N ASP A 181 -8.13 -12.41 5.47
CA ASP A 181 -8.25 -13.87 5.40
C ASP A 181 -8.98 -14.45 6.63
N GLY A 182 -9.26 -13.58 7.63
CA GLY A 182 -10.01 -13.94 8.83
C GLY A 182 -9.30 -14.92 9.77
N VAL A 183 -10.10 -15.57 10.61
CA VAL A 183 -9.60 -16.55 11.59
C VAL A 183 -9.07 -17.79 10.89
N PRO A 184 -7.97 -18.43 11.40
CA PRO A 184 -7.44 -19.66 10.82
C PRO A 184 -8.50 -20.78 10.79
N LYS A 185 -8.78 -21.32 9.61
CA LYS A 185 -9.73 -22.43 9.44
C LYS A 185 -9.23 -23.76 10.04
N THR A 186 -7.93 -23.92 10.08
CA THR A 186 -7.25 -25.09 10.66
C THR A 186 -6.20 -24.58 11.65
N LEU A 187 -6.30 -25.03 12.88
CA LEU A 187 -5.32 -24.71 13.91
C LEU A 187 -4.14 -25.68 13.81
N PRO A 188 -2.90 -25.21 13.99
CA PRO A 188 -1.74 -26.09 14.08
C PRO A 188 -1.85 -26.96 15.34
N LYS A 189 -1.31 -28.16 15.27
CA LYS A 189 -1.20 -29.01 16.48
C LYS A 189 -0.40 -28.25 17.54
N ASP A 190 -0.87 -28.30 18.77
CA ASP A 190 -0.14 -27.72 19.90
C ASP A 190 1.17 -28.51 20.08
N THR A 191 2.30 -27.84 19.86
CA THR A 191 3.64 -28.44 19.98
C THR A 191 4.29 -28.12 21.32
N ARG A 192 3.57 -27.41 22.22
CA ARG A 192 4.09 -27.04 23.53
C ARG A 192 4.35 -28.30 24.37
N VAL A 193 5.45 -28.22 25.09
CA VAL A 193 5.86 -29.30 26.01
C VAL A 193 5.96 -28.77 27.43
N LEU A 194 5.53 -29.61 28.36
CA LEU A 194 5.61 -29.33 29.79
C LEU A 194 6.80 -30.08 30.35
N LYS A 195 7.57 -29.39 31.21
CA LYS A 195 8.59 -29.93 32.08
C LYS A 195 7.95 -30.16 33.46
N LEU A 196 7.95 -31.34 33.93
CA LEU A 196 7.38 -31.70 35.25
C LEU A 196 8.45 -32.26 36.14
N SER A 197 8.28 -32.09 37.44
CA SER A 197 9.07 -32.81 38.45
C SER A 197 8.77 -34.31 38.36
N LEU A 198 9.56 -35.13 39.02
CA LEU A 198 9.30 -36.57 39.16
C LEU A 198 8.02 -36.85 39.97
N SER A 199 7.56 -35.86 40.79
CA SER A 199 6.30 -35.91 41.48
C SER A 199 5.09 -35.44 40.63
N GLY A 200 5.32 -35.07 39.35
CA GLY A 200 4.27 -34.66 38.42
C GLY A 200 3.88 -33.19 38.42
N ASN A 201 4.52 -32.36 39.23
CA ASN A 201 4.24 -30.91 39.26
C ASN A 201 4.85 -30.17 38.05
N ILE A 202 4.09 -29.25 37.45
CA ILE A 202 4.59 -28.48 36.31
C ILE A 202 5.64 -27.47 36.79
N ILE A 203 6.84 -27.56 36.25
CA ILE A 203 7.98 -26.67 36.51
C ILE A 203 8.06 -25.57 35.43
N ALA A 204 7.89 -25.95 34.18
CA ALA A 204 7.98 -25.00 33.06
C ALA A 204 7.18 -25.48 31.83
N THR A 205 6.82 -24.50 30.97
CA THR A 205 6.18 -24.75 29.67
C THR A 205 7.07 -24.15 28.57
N TYR A 206 7.31 -24.92 27.51
CA TYR A 206 8.09 -24.51 26.34
C TYR A 206 7.22 -24.57 25.10
N ASN A 207 7.43 -23.65 24.14
CA ASN A 207 6.64 -23.60 22.91
C ASN A 207 6.99 -24.75 21.93
N SER A 208 8.15 -25.39 22.12
CA SER A 208 8.58 -26.51 21.29
C SER A 208 9.63 -27.35 22.01
N VAL A 209 9.82 -28.60 21.52
CA VAL A 209 10.93 -29.44 21.98
C VAL A 209 12.29 -28.80 21.74
N ALA A 210 12.44 -28.01 20.64
CA ALA A 210 13.68 -27.32 20.35
C ALA A 210 14.02 -26.24 21.40
N GLU A 211 13.03 -25.46 21.84
CA GLU A 211 13.21 -24.51 22.94
C GLU A 211 13.54 -25.22 24.26
N ALA A 212 12.80 -26.28 24.57
CA ALA A 212 13.04 -27.07 25.76
C ALA A 212 14.47 -27.64 25.79
N THR A 213 14.94 -28.15 24.67
CA THR A 213 16.30 -28.67 24.48
C THR A 213 17.35 -27.60 24.74
N SER A 214 17.23 -26.46 24.08
CA SER A 214 18.16 -25.33 24.18
C SER A 214 18.27 -24.79 25.63
N LYS A 215 17.11 -24.62 26.29
CA LYS A 215 17.08 -24.04 27.66
C LYS A 215 17.49 -25.00 28.77
N ASN A 216 17.46 -26.31 28.53
CA ASN A 216 17.76 -27.30 29.57
C ASN A 216 19.03 -28.11 29.29
N ASN A 217 19.70 -27.90 28.17
CA ASN A 217 20.88 -28.64 27.74
C ASN A 217 20.65 -30.19 27.73
N ILE A 218 19.45 -30.59 27.29
CA ILE A 218 19.06 -32.00 27.20
C ILE A 218 18.99 -32.41 25.74
N LEU A 219 19.45 -33.57 25.37
CA LEU A 219 19.38 -34.06 24.00
C LEU A 219 17.92 -34.11 23.51
N ARG A 220 17.70 -33.61 22.31
CA ARG A 220 16.37 -33.56 21.66
C ARG A 220 15.71 -34.95 21.59
N THR A 221 16.49 -35.95 21.27
CA THR A 221 16.06 -37.39 21.24
C THR A 221 15.55 -37.87 22.57
N SER A 222 16.20 -37.49 23.69
CA SER A 222 15.78 -37.87 25.02
C SER A 222 14.42 -37.30 25.41
N ILE A 223 14.16 -36.05 25.08
CA ILE A 223 12.84 -35.41 25.29
C ILE A 223 11.80 -36.12 24.43
N TYR A 224 12.08 -36.41 23.14
CA TYR A 224 11.15 -37.14 22.26
C TYR A 224 10.85 -38.53 22.75
N ASN A 225 11.84 -39.27 23.29
CA ASN A 225 11.62 -40.57 23.86
C ASN A 225 10.68 -40.53 25.08
N CYS A 226 10.83 -39.50 25.90
CA CYS A 226 9.94 -39.25 27.03
C CYS A 226 8.50 -38.94 26.55
N LEU A 227 8.36 -38.03 25.57
CA LEU A 227 7.05 -37.68 24.96
C LEU A 227 6.38 -38.84 24.25
N ALA A 228 7.13 -39.81 23.77
CA ALA A 228 6.63 -41.04 23.13
C ALA A 228 6.40 -42.17 24.12
N GLY A 229 6.60 -41.95 25.42
CA GLY A 229 6.44 -42.97 26.45
C GLY A 229 7.54 -44.06 26.46
N ARG A 230 8.62 -43.89 25.66
CA ARG A 230 9.75 -44.85 25.60
C ARG A 230 10.71 -44.69 26.78
N SER A 231 10.67 -43.52 27.43
CA SER A 231 11.46 -43.24 28.64
C SER A 231 10.58 -42.56 29.67
N LYS A 232 10.76 -42.88 30.94
CA LYS A 232 10.00 -42.28 32.05
C LYS A 232 10.42 -40.83 32.30
N SER A 233 11.69 -40.48 32.07
CA SER A 233 12.22 -39.14 32.28
C SER A 233 13.38 -38.83 31.34
N ALA A 234 13.71 -37.53 31.18
CA ALA A 234 14.90 -37.05 30.50
C ALA A 234 15.47 -35.88 31.26
N GLY A 235 16.80 -35.93 31.57
CA GLY A 235 17.50 -34.91 32.38
C GLY A 235 16.93 -34.74 33.78
N GLY A 236 16.38 -35.84 34.40
CA GLY A 236 15.79 -35.78 35.73
C GLY A 236 14.34 -35.25 35.79
N TYR A 237 13.68 -35.03 34.65
CA TYR A 237 12.34 -34.50 34.55
C TYR A 237 11.43 -35.32 33.67
N ILE A 238 10.14 -35.28 33.95
CA ILE A 238 9.08 -35.86 33.10
C ILE A 238 8.70 -34.83 32.05
N TRP A 239 8.53 -35.28 30.79
CA TRP A 239 8.13 -34.43 29.68
C TRP A 239 6.80 -34.90 29.10
N LYS A 240 5.83 -34.00 28.99
CA LYS A 240 4.51 -34.31 28.41
C LYS A 240 4.13 -33.22 27.37
N ARG A 241 3.32 -33.59 26.38
CA ARG A 241 2.67 -32.58 25.53
C ARG A 241 1.60 -31.88 26.35
N LYS A 242 1.44 -30.59 26.14
CA LYS A 242 0.44 -29.81 26.89
C LYS A 242 -0.99 -30.32 26.68
N THR A 243 -1.29 -30.87 25.50
CA THR A 243 -2.59 -31.50 25.16
C THR A 243 -2.88 -32.81 25.88
N GLU A 244 -1.88 -33.43 26.52
CA GLU A 244 -2.01 -34.71 27.20
C GLU A 244 -2.06 -34.58 28.73
N ALA A 245 -1.99 -33.34 29.23
CA ALA A 245 -1.87 -33.03 30.66
C ALA A 245 -3.12 -32.38 31.27
N LEU A 246 -4.27 -32.46 30.57
CA LEU A 246 -5.59 -32.03 31.04
C LEU A 246 -6.49 -33.23 31.25
#